data_4ffbfeb6c53249e9825cc792701d4aa5
#
_entry.id   4ffbfeb6c53249e9825cc792701d4aa5
#
_cell.length_a   1.000
_cell.length_b   1.000
_cell.length_c   1.000
_cell.angle_alpha   90.00
_cell.angle_beta   90.00
_cell.angle_gamma   90.00
#
_symmetry.space_group_name_H-M   'P 1'
#
loop_
_entity.id
_entity.type
_entity.pdbx_description
1 polymer ?
#
loop_
_entity_poly.entity_id
_entity_poly.type
_entity_poly.pdbx_seq_one_letter_code
_entity_poly.pdbx_strand_id
1 'polypeptide(L)'
;ASRGLGDVYKRQAISDYVFPAYERMTEELEQLKGSGKNEKGLVYFPKGKEYYELLARQSTGSRRSVEELKDLTRRQINEDLTAMEQVLGLTTKEAKEAAAVITDKKAEQILEQLKEGSKTAFPEPPQTKLEVKYVPEAMEEHLSPAFYMIPAIDNSQQNVIYINRARMGNDMTLFTTLAHEGYPGHLYQTIYYESTHPDPIRSLLDFGGYVEGWATYAEMGSYYLMGLSKEQATLLQKNASIILALYALADIGIHYDGWSVEDTEAFFKNYGITDKDAVGEIYKLILGSPANYLKYYIGYVEFLELKKMWVDEKGKDFLQKEFHSAVLKIGPAPFEIVEDYMWKM
;
A
#
# COMPACT_ATOMS: atom_id res chain seq x y z
N ALA A 1 -15.22 -9.34 -40.66
CA ALA A 1 -16.15 -10.45 -40.35
C ALA A 1 -15.68 -11.28 -39.13
N SER A 2 -14.38 -11.54 -38.96
CA SER A 2 -13.86 -12.37 -37.85
C SER A 2 -13.97 -11.69 -36.45
N ARG A 3 -13.85 -10.35 -36.37
CA ARG A 3 -14.00 -9.62 -35.10
C ARG A 3 -15.44 -9.67 -34.54
N GLY A 4 -16.46 -9.60 -35.41
CA GLY A 4 -17.86 -9.67 -34.99
C GLY A 4 -18.27 -11.05 -34.42
N LEU A 5 -17.75 -12.14 -34.98
CA LEU A 5 -17.98 -13.50 -34.47
C LEU A 5 -17.36 -13.70 -33.08
N GLY A 6 -16.12 -13.23 -32.87
CA GLY A 6 -15.48 -13.29 -31.56
C GLY A 6 -16.25 -12.57 -30.46
N ASP A 7 -16.86 -11.42 -30.76
CA ASP A 7 -17.65 -10.65 -29.80
C ASP A 7 -18.99 -11.35 -29.50
N VAL A 8 -19.62 -12.01 -30.46
CA VAL A 8 -20.84 -12.81 -30.25
C VAL A 8 -20.52 -13.98 -29.33
N TYR A 9 -19.46 -14.76 -29.58
CA TYR A 9 -19.08 -15.87 -28.71
C TYR A 9 -18.73 -15.43 -27.29
N LYS A 10 -18.04 -14.29 -27.12
CA LYS A 10 -17.76 -13.73 -25.80
C LYS A 10 -19.04 -13.37 -25.04
N ARG A 11 -19.97 -12.67 -25.69
CA ARG A 11 -21.27 -12.33 -25.09
C ARG A 11 -22.06 -13.58 -24.72
N GLN A 12 -22.08 -14.58 -25.61
CA GLN A 12 -22.73 -15.85 -25.35
C GLN A 12 -22.12 -16.53 -24.11
N ALA A 13 -20.78 -16.65 -24.05
CA ALA A 13 -20.10 -17.24 -22.90
C ALA A 13 -20.35 -16.50 -21.59
N ILE A 14 -20.42 -15.15 -21.63
CA ILE A 14 -20.79 -14.35 -20.46
C ILE A 14 -22.21 -14.67 -20.02
N SER A 15 -23.18 -14.70 -20.96
CA SER A 15 -24.57 -14.99 -20.67
C SER A 15 -24.78 -16.41 -20.15
N ASP A 16 -24.13 -17.40 -20.78
CA ASP A 16 -24.41 -18.82 -20.51
C ASP A 16 -23.66 -19.38 -19.31
N TYR A 17 -22.51 -18.75 -18.93
CA TYR A 17 -21.65 -19.28 -17.88
C TYR A 17 -21.30 -18.27 -16.79
N VAL A 18 -20.98 -17.01 -17.15
CA VAL A 18 -20.50 -16.05 -16.13
C VAL A 18 -21.64 -15.56 -15.26
N PHE A 19 -22.73 -15.10 -15.85
CA PHE A 19 -23.90 -14.66 -15.07
C PHE A 19 -24.49 -15.76 -14.19
N PRO A 20 -24.78 -16.99 -14.71
CA PRO A 20 -25.27 -18.06 -13.86
C PRO A 20 -24.28 -18.48 -12.74
N ALA A 21 -22.97 -18.37 -12.97
CA ALA A 21 -21.99 -18.65 -11.94
C ALA A 21 -22.05 -17.61 -10.80
N TYR A 22 -22.18 -16.32 -11.12
CA TYR A 22 -22.37 -15.27 -10.11
C TYR A 22 -23.71 -15.38 -9.39
N GLU A 23 -24.81 -15.68 -10.10
CA GLU A 23 -26.12 -15.92 -9.49
C GLU A 23 -26.05 -17.06 -8.48
N ARG A 24 -25.47 -18.19 -8.86
CA ARG A 24 -25.26 -19.33 -7.96
C ARG A 24 -24.39 -18.97 -6.76
N MET A 25 -23.29 -18.25 -6.98
CA MET A 25 -22.43 -17.82 -5.88
C MET A 25 -23.17 -16.92 -4.89
N THR A 26 -23.99 -16.00 -5.41
CA THR A 26 -24.82 -15.12 -4.58
C THR A 26 -25.82 -15.92 -3.75
N GLU A 27 -26.53 -16.88 -4.36
CA GLU A 27 -27.47 -17.75 -3.66
C GLU A 27 -26.80 -18.57 -2.55
N GLU A 28 -25.63 -19.16 -2.81
CA GLU A 28 -24.89 -19.93 -1.83
C GLU A 28 -24.37 -19.05 -0.67
N LEU A 29 -23.90 -17.84 -0.95
CA LEU A 29 -23.47 -16.89 0.07
C LEU A 29 -24.64 -16.40 0.94
N GLU A 30 -25.81 -16.15 0.35
CA GLU A 30 -27.03 -15.82 1.13
C GLU A 30 -27.43 -16.95 2.08
N GLN A 31 -27.28 -18.21 1.69
CA GLN A 31 -27.54 -19.37 2.57
C GLN A 31 -26.55 -19.44 3.75
N LEU A 32 -25.32 -18.95 3.57
CA LEU A 32 -24.32 -18.89 4.62
C LEU A 32 -24.51 -17.72 5.58
N LYS A 33 -25.34 -16.75 5.24
CA LYS A 33 -25.58 -15.56 6.05
C LYS A 33 -26.12 -15.94 7.43
N GLY A 34 -25.45 -15.45 8.48
CA GLY A 34 -25.78 -15.77 9.86
C GLY A 34 -25.36 -17.17 10.36
N SER A 35 -24.68 -17.98 9.52
CA SER A 35 -24.15 -19.28 9.94
C SER A 35 -22.81 -19.19 10.69
N GLY A 36 -22.17 -18.01 10.68
CA GLY A 36 -20.90 -17.77 11.36
C GLY A 36 -21.00 -18.00 12.86
N LYS A 37 -19.97 -18.64 13.42
CA LYS A 37 -19.88 -18.97 14.85
C LYS A 37 -18.99 -18.02 15.64
N ASN A 38 -18.24 -17.18 14.96
CA ASN A 38 -17.32 -16.22 15.58
C ASN A 38 -17.35 -14.92 14.78
N GLU A 39 -17.72 -13.84 15.46
CA GLU A 39 -17.69 -12.48 14.93
C GLU A 39 -16.54 -11.65 15.51
N LYS A 40 -15.49 -12.33 15.98
CA LYS A 40 -14.32 -11.75 16.65
C LYS A 40 -13.06 -12.12 15.91
N GLY A 41 -11.93 -11.56 16.33
CA GLY A 41 -10.61 -11.83 15.75
C GLY A 41 -10.19 -13.30 15.77
N LEU A 42 -9.13 -13.61 15.04
CA LEU A 42 -8.64 -14.98 14.86
C LEU A 42 -8.27 -15.68 16.17
N VAL A 43 -7.81 -14.92 17.16
CA VAL A 43 -7.45 -15.46 18.50
C VAL A 43 -8.55 -16.28 19.15
N TYR A 44 -9.80 -16.07 18.79
CA TYR A 44 -10.96 -16.81 19.32
C TYR A 44 -11.22 -18.14 18.60
N PHE A 45 -10.46 -18.46 17.57
CA PHE A 45 -10.47 -19.78 16.92
C PHE A 45 -9.40 -20.71 17.55
N PRO A 46 -9.59 -22.03 17.48
CA PRO A 46 -8.54 -22.98 17.84
C PRO A 46 -7.27 -22.70 17.00
N LYS A 47 -6.12 -22.52 17.68
CA LYS A 47 -4.85 -22.15 17.04
C LYS A 47 -4.89 -20.82 16.25
N GLY A 48 -5.79 -19.93 16.63
CA GLY A 48 -5.97 -18.65 15.91
C GLY A 48 -4.76 -17.73 16.01
N LYS A 49 -4.04 -17.75 17.15
CA LYS A 49 -2.78 -16.98 17.31
C LYS A 49 -1.68 -17.50 16.40
N GLU A 50 -1.45 -18.80 16.39
CA GLU A 50 -0.44 -19.41 15.53
C GLU A 50 -0.74 -19.21 14.04
N TYR A 51 -2.03 -19.23 13.69
CA TYR A 51 -2.46 -18.92 12.33
C TYR A 51 -2.23 -17.45 11.98
N TYR A 52 -2.51 -16.53 12.91
CA TYR A 52 -2.23 -15.11 12.70
C TYR A 52 -0.72 -14.82 12.56
N GLU A 53 0.13 -15.46 13.37
CA GLU A 53 1.59 -15.36 13.24
C GLU A 53 2.07 -15.79 11.84
N LEU A 54 1.49 -16.88 11.31
CA LEU A 54 1.77 -17.33 9.95
C LEU A 54 1.33 -16.28 8.91
N LEU A 55 0.10 -15.77 9.04
CA LEU A 55 -0.42 -14.73 8.14
C LEU A 55 0.42 -13.45 8.19
N ALA A 56 0.76 -12.98 9.39
CA ALA A 56 1.60 -11.80 9.58
C ALA A 56 2.95 -11.97 8.88
N ARG A 57 3.61 -13.11 9.07
CA ARG A 57 4.88 -13.43 8.42
C ARG A 57 4.76 -13.49 6.90
N GLN A 58 3.71 -14.13 6.37
CA GLN A 58 3.49 -14.22 4.93
C GLN A 58 3.14 -12.87 4.31
N SER A 59 2.24 -12.10 4.95
CA SER A 59 1.85 -10.78 4.46
C SER A 59 2.98 -9.78 4.45
N THR A 60 3.77 -9.74 5.53
CA THR A 60 4.83 -8.74 5.68
C THR A 60 6.15 -9.13 5.02
N GLY A 61 6.42 -10.42 4.85
CA GLY A 61 7.75 -10.91 4.46
C GLY A 61 8.84 -10.61 5.49
N SER A 62 8.47 -10.21 6.72
CA SER A 62 9.39 -9.94 7.83
C SER A 62 9.59 -11.21 8.68
N ARG A 63 10.81 -11.41 9.17
CA ARG A 63 11.15 -12.51 10.10
C ARG A 63 10.75 -12.24 11.54
N ARG A 64 10.29 -11.02 11.85
CA ARG A 64 9.95 -10.58 13.20
C ARG A 64 8.71 -11.32 13.71
N SER A 65 8.71 -11.64 14.99
CA SER A 65 7.52 -12.09 15.71
C SER A 65 6.46 -10.96 15.77
N VAL A 66 5.22 -11.32 16.06
CA VAL A 66 4.13 -10.33 16.19
C VAL A 66 4.44 -9.31 17.28
N GLU A 67 5.08 -9.73 18.40
CA GLU A 67 5.50 -8.78 19.47
C GLU A 67 6.59 -7.82 18.97
N GLU A 68 7.58 -8.33 18.25
CA GLU A 68 8.61 -7.47 17.64
C GLU A 68 8.02 -6.50 16.59
N LEU A 69 6.99 -6.92 15.85
CA LEU A 69 6.27 -6.03 14.93
C LEU A 69 5.51 -4.92 15.68
N LYS A 70 4.90 -5.24 16.83
CA LYS A 70 4.26 -4.22 17.71
C LYS A 70 5.29 -3.21 18.21
N ASP A 71 6.43 -3.68 18.68
CA ASP A 71 7.48 -2.82 19.21
C ASP A 71 8.12 -1.95 18.11
N LEU A 72 8.35 -2.53 16.93
CA LEU A 72 8.81 -1.80 15.74
C LEU A 72 7.84 -0.67 15.37
N THR A 73 6.54 -0.99 15.33
CA THR A 73 5.49 -0.02 15.01
C THR A 73 5.42 1.11 16.04
N ARG A 74 5.43 0.78 17.34
CA ARG A 74 5.41 1.78 18.41
C ARG A 74 6.65 2.68 18.40
N ARG A 75 7.82 2.10 18.14
CA ARG A 75 9.06 2.89 17.98
C ARG A 75 8.94 3.87 16.84
N GLN A 76 8.46 3.44 15.67
CA GLN A 76 8.27 4.33 14.53
C GLN A 76 7.25 5.43 14.79
N ILE A 77 6.12 5.13 15.48
CA ILE A 77 5.17 6.17 15.91
C ILE A 77 5.85 7.24 16.78
N ASN A 78 6.69 6.83 17.74
CA ASN A 78 7.40 7.77 18.60
C ASN A 78 8.40 8.63 17.82
N GLU A 79 9.12 8.04 16.85
CA GLU A 79 10.01 8.79 15.95
C GLU A 79 9.21 9.81 15.11
N ASP A 80 8.04 9.41 14.60
CA ASP A 80 7.18 10.28 13.81
C ASP A 80 6.57 11.41 14.63
N LEU A 81 6.09 11.15 15.85
CA LEU A 81 5.61 12.16 16.79
C LEU A 81 6.71 13.16 17.14
N THR A 82 7.92 12.68 17.46
CA THR A 82 9.07 13.53 17.75
C THR A 82 9.40 14.45 16.57
N ALA A 83 9.33 13.93 15.33
CA ALA A 83 9.55 14.74 14.13
C ALA A 83 8.46 15.79 13.93
N MET A 84 7.21 15.49 14.26
CA MET A 84 6.10 16.46 14.20
C MET A 84 6.25 17.56 15.27
N GLU A 85 6.69 17.23 16.48
CA GLU A 85 6.93 18.21 17.57
C GLU A 85 8.03 19.22 17.21
N GLN A 86 8.95 18.86 16.34
CA GLN A 86 10.00 19.76 15.85
C GLN A 86 9.48 20.80 14.84
N VAL A 87 8.28 20.60 14.30
CA VAL A 87 7.64 21.54 13.37
C VAL A 87 6.81 22.54 14.15
N LEU A 88 7.43 23.68 14.51
CA LEU A 88 6.81 24.70 15.36
C LEU A 88 5.86 25.61 14.56
N GLY A 89 4.68 25.89 15.15
CA GLY A 89 3.75 26.91 14.67
C GLY A 89 2.98 26.55 13.41
N LEU A 90 2.96 25.29 12.99
CA LEU A 90 2.21 24.79 11.84
C LEU A 90 1.23 23.71 12.29
N THR A 91 0.00 23.74 11.76
CA THR A 91 -1.00 22.71 12.00
C THR A 91 -1.15 21.77 10.78
N THR A 92 -1.56 20.53 11.04
CA THR A 92 -1.88 19.57 9.97
C THR A 92 -2.97 20.11 9.03
N LYS A 93 -3.92 20.91 9.56
CA LYS A 93 -4.97 21.53 8.75
C LYS A 93 -4.39 22.53 7.75
N GLU A 94 -3.55 23.46 8.20
CA GLU A 94 -2.89 24.45 7.32
C GLU A 94 -2.02 23.77 6.25
N ALA A 95 -1.31 22.72 6.62
CA ALA A 95 -0.51 21.95 5.67
C ALA A 95 -1.38 21.25 4.62
N LYS A 96 -2.54 20.69 5.00
CA LYS A 96 -3.51 20.09 4.06
C LYS A 96 -4.12 21.13 3.10
N GLU A 97 -4.48 22.30 3.62
CA GLU A 97 -5.00 23.40 2.80
C GLU A 97 -3.97 23.87 1.77
N ALA A 98 -2.71 24.00 2.15
CA ALA A 98 -1.62 24.33 1.24
C ALA A 98 -1.41 23.24 0.18
N ALA A 99 -1.45 21.97 0.57
CA ALA A 99 -1.31 20.83 -0.35
C ALA A 99 -2.42 20.80 -1.39
N ALA A 100 -3.68 21.00 -0.98
CA ALA A 100 -4.83 20.97 -1.87
C ALA A 100 -4.72 22.01 -3.03
N VAL A 101 -4.19 23.21 -2.73
CA VAL A 101 -3.98 24.25 -3.76
C VAL A 101 -2.87 23.86 -4.73
N ILE A 102 -1.80 23.23 -4.25
CA ILE A 102 -0.62 22.89 -5.08
C ILE A 102 -0.90 21.67 -5.95
N THR A 103 -1.74 20.76 -5.50
CA THR A 103 -2.01 19.46 -6.15
C THR A 103 -3.27 19.47 -7.01
N ASP A 104 -3.93 20.63 -7.22
CA ASP A 104 -5.05 20.79 -8.17
C ASP A 104 -4.55 20.67 -9.61
N LYS A 105 -4.37 19.42 -10.06
CA LYS A 105 -3.82 19.07 -11.36
C LYS A 105 -4.49 17.81 -11.90
N LYS A 106 -4.42 17.63 -13.22
CA LYS A 106 -4.83 16.37 -13.86
C LYS A 106 -3.85 15.24 -13.50
N ALA A 107 -4.35 14.02 -13.49
CA ALA A 107 -3.57 12.83 -13.15
C ALA A 107 -2.27 12.71 -13.96
N GLU A 108 -2.33 12.99 -15.26
CA GLU A 108 -1.16 12.92 -16.14
C GLU A 108 -0.08 13.95 -15.76
N GLN A 109 -0.51 15.14 -15.33
CA GLN A 109 0.41 16.20 -14.87
C GLN A 109 1.05 15.83 -13.52
N ILE A 110 0.29 15.20 -12.63
CA ILE A 110 0.79 14.70 -11.35
C ILE A 110 1.83 13.59 -11.59
N LEU A 111 1.52 12.61 -12.46
CA LEU A 111 2.44 11.53 -12.80
C LEU A 111 3.74 12.04 -13.41
N GLU A 112 3.68 13.04 -14.29
CA GLU A 112 4.88 13.66 -14.84
C GLU A 112 5.69 14.41 -13.77
N GLN A 113 5.02 15.16 -12.88
CA GLN A 113 5.68 15.83 -11.74
C GLN A 113 6.38 14.82 -10.81
N LEU A 114 5.71 13.71 -10.49
CA LEU A 114 6.27 12.65 -9.66
C LEU A 114 7.48 11.98 -10.33
N LYS A 115 7.38 11.68 -11.62
CA LYS A 115 8.46 11.11 -12.41
C LYS A 115 9.68 12.03 -12.45
N GLU A 116 9.48 13.31 -12.74
CA GLU A 116 10.57 14.29 -12.75
C GLU A 116 11.17 14.52 -11.35
N GLY A 117 10.32 14.69 -10.34
CA GLY A 117 10.76 14.91 -8.95
C GLY A 117 11.53 13.74 -8.35
N SER A 118 11.27 12.50 -8.80
CA SER A 118 11.94 11.31 -8.29
C SER A 118 13.36 11.10 -8.84
N LYS A 119 13.76 11.76 -9.94
CA LYS A 119 15.04 11.54 -10.64
C LYS A 119 16.29 11.72 -9.77
N THR A 120 16.22 12.57 -8.77
CA THR A 120 17.35 12.84 -7.88
C THR A 120 17.61 11.71 -6.87
N ALA A 121 16.54 11.07 -6.42
CA ALA A 121 16.57 10.06 -5.37
C ALA A 121 16.44 8.62 -5.89
N PHE A 122 15.90 8.43 -7.08
CA PHE A 122 15.65 7.11 -7.67
C PHE A 122 16.43 6.93 -8.98
N PRO A 123 16.82 5.69 -9.34
CA PRO A 123 17.40 5.41 -10.65
C PRO A 123 16.39 5.75 -11.77
N GLU A 124 16.92 6.00 -12.96
CA GLU A 124 16.06 6.32 -14.09
C GLU A 124 15.17 5.14 -14.47
N PRO A 125 13.85 5.33 -14.59
CA PRO A 125 12.96 4.24 -14.96
C PRO A 125 13.16 3.86 -16.43
N PRO A 126 12.98 2.59 -16.78
CA PRO A 126 12.89 2.18 -18.19
C PRO A 126 11.79 2.94 -18.92
N GLN A 127 11.99 3.14 -20.21
CA GLN A 127 10.95 3.73 -21.05
C GLN A 127 9.78 2.76 -21.18
N THR A 128 8.57 3.25 -20.94
CA THR A 128 7.34 2.46 -21.08
C THR A 128 6.17 3.35 -21.51
N LYS A 129 5.12 2.72 -22.02
CA LYS A 129 3.86 3.41 -22.31
C LYS A 129 2.97 3.35 -21.07
N LEU A 130 2.49 4.49 -20.64
CA LEU A 130 1.53 4.60 -19.55
C LEU A 130 0.25 5.24 -20.08
N GLU A 131 -0.87 4.61 -19.82
CA GLU A 131 -2.21 5.11 -20.09
C GLU A 131 -2.95 5.30 -18.76
N VAL A 132 -3.59 6.45 -18.59
CA VAL A 132 -4.51 6.70 -17.47
C VAL A 132 -5.93 6.42 -17.97
N LYS A 133 -6.64 5.57 -17.25
CA LYS A 133 -8.04 5.24 -17.51
C LYS A 133 -8.89 5.54 -16.29
N TYR A 134 -10.19 5.63 -16.51
CA TYR A 134 -11.14 5.82 -15.42
C TYR A 134 -11.98 4.57 -15.24
N VAL A 135 -12.26 4.26 -13.98
CA VAL A 135 -13.16 3.16 -13.62
C VAL A 135 -14.53 3.42 -14.23
N PRO A 136 -15.18 2.43 -14.88
CA PRO A 136 -16.56 2.56 -15.33
C PRO A 136 -17.51 2.85 -14.15
N GLU A 137 -18.46 3.77 -14.34
CA GLU A 137 -19.40 4.21 -13.29
C GLU A 137 -20.07 3.05 -12.53
N ALA A 138 -20.46 1.99 -13.24
CA ALA A 138 -21.07 0.81 -12.64
C ALA A 138 -20.16 0.01 -11.68
N MET A 139 -18.86 0.30 -11.66
CA MET A 139 -17.85 -0.37 -10.82
C MET A 139 -17.26 0.54 -9.74
N GLU A 140 -17.58 1.84 -9.77
CA GLU A 140 -16.96 2.83 -8.87
C GLU A 140 -17.22 2.54 -7.39
N GLU A 141 -18.39 2.01 -7.05
CA GLU A 141 -18.74 1.66 -5.66
C GLU A 141 -17.86 0.56 -5.08
N HIS A 142 -17.32 -0.33 -5.92
CA HIS A 142 -16.66 -1.57 -5.50
C HIS A 142 -15.14 -1.56 -5.67
N LEU A 143 -14.57 -0.55 -6.33
CA LEU A 143 -13.14 -0.50 -6.62
C LEU A 143 -12.41 0.55 -5.80
N SER A 144 -11.12 0.33 -5.59
CA SER A 144 -10.18 1.23 -4.91
C SER A 144 -10.15 2.62 -5.56
N PRO A 145 -9.68 3.66 -4.86
CA PRO A 145 -9.54 5.02 -5.39
C PRO A 145 -8.70 5.10 -6.67
N ALA A 146 -7.61 4.36 -6.76
CA ALA A 146 -6.88 4.07 -7.99
C ALA A 146 -6.19 2.71 -7.86
N PHE A 147 -5.73 2.17 -8.98
CA PHE A 147 -4.91 0.96 -9.00
C PHE A 147 -4.10 0.87 -10.29
N TYR A 148 -2.88 0.39 -10.15
CA TYR A 148 -2.02 0.02 -11.27
C TYR A 148 -2.39 -1.38 -11.76
N MET A 149 -2.68 -1.50 -13.04
CA MET A 149 -2.93 -2.78 -13.68
C MET A 149 -1.60 -3.37 -14.15
N ILE A 150 -1.13 -4.39 -13.43
CA ILE A 150 0.10 -5.12 -13.81
C ILE A 150 -0.07 -5.68 -15.23
N PRO A 151 0.86 -5.40 -16.14
CA PRO A 151 0.75 -5.86 -17.52
C PRO A 151 0.93 -7.38 -17.62
N ALA A 152 0.52 -7.95 -18.74
CA ALA A 152 0.81 -9.34 -19.04
C ALA A 152 2.34 -9.56 -19.14
N ILE A 153 2.81 -10.73 -18.69
CA ILE A 153 4.25 -11.08 -18.63
C ILE A 153 4.92 -10.93 -19.99
N ASP A 154 4.19 -11.22 -21.07
CA ASP A 154 4.67 -11.12 -22.46
C ASP A 154 4.49 -9.74 -23.08
N ASN A 155 3.93 -8.75 -22.35
CA ASN A 155 3.68 -7.41 -22.84
C ASN A 155 3.85 -6.33 -21.74
N SER A 156 5.01 -6.28 -21.12
CA SER A 156 5.35 -5.34 -20.04
C SER A 156 5.42 -3.85 -20.48
N GLN A 157 5.32 -3.58 -21.78
CA GLN A 157 5.41 -2.23 -22.32
C GLN A 157 4.09 -1.42 -22.24
N GLN A 158 2.96 -2.08 -21.96
CA GLN A 158 1.66 -1.42 -21.88
C GLN A 158 1.17 -1.38 -20.43
N ASN A 159 1.32 -0.23 -19.81
CA ASN A 159 0.96 -0.04 -18.41
C ASN A 159 -0.28 0.86 -18.31
N VAL A 160 -1.17 0.53 -17.38
CA VAL A 160 -2.41 1.26 -17.17
C VAL A 160 -2.60 1.56 -15.69
N ILE A 161 -2.92 2.80 -15.38
CA ILE A 161 -3.42 3.19 -14.05
C ILE A 161 -4.89 3.55 -14.21
N TYR A 162 -5.75 2.89 -13.43
CA TYR A 162 -7.16 3.22 -13.33
C TYR A 162 -7.41 4.17 -12.17
N ILE A 163 -8.24 5.17 -12.38
CA ILE A 163 -8.67 6.14 -11.38
C ILE A 163 -10.18 6.02 -11.18
N ASN A 164 -10.59 5.88 -9.93
CA ASN A 164 -11.97 5.85 -9.51
C ASN A 164 -12.41 7.25 -9.06
N ARG A 165 -13.17 7.94 -9.90
CA ARG A 165 -13.60 9.32 -9.63
C ARG A 165 -14.50 9.45 -8.41
N ALA A 166 -15.35 8.47 -8.15
CA ALA A 166 -16.27 8.50 -7.00
C ALA A 166 -15.54 8.28 -5.65
N ARG A 167 -14.37 7.64 -5.67
CA ARG A 167 -13.56 7.34 -4.48
C ARG A 167 -12.37 8.27 -4.30
N MET A 168 -12.01 9.03 -5.32
CA MET A 168 -10.93 9.99 -5.25
C MET A 168 -11.38 11.19 -4.42
N GLY A 169 -10.62 11.47 -3.35
CA GLY A 169 -10.86 12.61 -2.46
C GLY A 169 -10.40 13.94 -3.04
N ASN A 170 -9.73 14.72 -2.23
CA ASN A 170 -9.11 15.97 -2.68
C ASN A 170 -7.84 15.70 -3.49
N ASP A 171 -7.30 16.73 -4.10
CA ASP A 171 -6.16 16.65 -5.01
C ASP A 171 -4.89 16.12 -4.33
N MET A 172 -4.70 16.37 -3.03
CA MET A 172 -3.60 15.81 -2.25
C MET A 172 -3.68 14.28 -2.19
N THR A 173 -4.88 13.72 -1.99
CA THR A 173 -5.08 12.27 -1.99
C THR A 173 -4.77 11.67 -3.36
N LEU A 174 -5.20 12.33 -4.43
CA LEU A 174 -4.86 11.90 -5.79
C LEU A 174 -3.35 11.89 -6.01
N PHE A 175 -2.64 12.91 -5.52
CA PHE A 175 -1.18 13.00 -5.67
C PHE A 175 -0.45 11.84 -4.98
N THR A 176 -0.78 11.55 -3.72
CA THR A 176 -0.13 10.48 -2.96
C THR A 176 -0.51 9.10 -3.50
N THR A 177 -1.77 8.91 -3.90
CA THR A 177 -2.23 7.66 -4.52
C THR A 177 -1.52 7.43 -5.86
N LEU A 178 -1.34 8.45 -6.69
CA LEU A 178 -0.59 8.31 -7.95
C LEU A 178 0.91 8.10 -7.73
N ALA A 179 1.47 8.53 -6.60
CA ALA A 179 2.82 8.15 -6.22
C ALA A 179 2.91 6.66 -5.85
N HIS A 180 1.90 6.15 -5.15
CA HIS A 180 1.77 4.74 -4.78
C HIS A 180 1.61 3.85 -6.03
N GLU A 181 0.65 4.18 -6.91
CA GLU A 181 0.33 3.37 -8.09
C GLU A 181 1.30 3.56 -9.25
N GLY A 182 1.87 4.76 -9.37
CA GLY A 182 2.69 5.19 -10.52
C GLY A 182 4.17 5.34 -10.20
N TYR A 183 4.61 6.60 -10.11
CA TYR A 183 6.01 6.97 -9.88
C TYR A 183 6.19 7.62 -8.50
N PRO A 184 7.12 7.10 -7.67
CA PRO A 184 7.99 5.93 -7.85
C PRO A 184 7.48 4.61 -7.24
N GLY A 185 6.14 4.40 -7.17
CA GLY A 185 5.50 3.24 -6.56
C GLY A 185 5.41 1.99 -7.45
N HIS A 186 4.22 1.38 -7.53
CA HIS A 186 4.01 0.07 -8.16
C HIS A 186 4.44 -0.02 -9.62
N LEU A 187 4.00 0.92 -10.47
CA LEU A 187 4.42 0.96 -11.87
C LEU A 187 5.95 0.98 -12.00
N TYR A 188 6.57 1.92 -11.27
CA TYR A 188 8.02 2.09 -11.32
C TYR A 188 8.76 0.84 -10.84
N GLN A 189 8.35 0.26 -9.71
CA GLN A 189 8.90 -0.97 -9.17
C GLN A 189 8.83 -2.10 -10.20
N THR A 190 7.65 -2.30 -10.80
CA THR A 190 7.41 -3.39 -11.76
C THR A 190 8.29 -3.24 -13.00
N ILE A 191 8.25 -2.09 -13.68
CA ILE A 191 9.03 -1.89 -14.92
C ILE A 191 10.54 -1.89 -14.66
N TYR A 192 10.99 -1.40 -13.49
CA TYR A 192 12.40 -1.41 -13.13
C TYR A 192 12.90 -2.83 -12.90
N TYR A 193 12.16 -3.62 -12.11
CA TYR A 193 12.50 -5.01 -11.83
C TYR A 193 12.49 -5.87 -13.10
N GLU A 194 11.48 -5.75 -13.93
CA GLU A 194 11.40 -6.46 -15.21
C GLU A 194 12.57 -6.14 -16.14
N SER A 195 13.09 -4.90 -16.10
CA SER A 195 14.26 -4.51 -16.90
C SER A 195 15.55 -5.23 -16.48
N THR A 196 15.56 -5.85 -15.32
CA THR A 196 16.69 -6.69 -14.87
C THR A 196 16.66 -8.11 -15.44
N HIS A 197 15.62 -8.46 -16.19
CA HIS A 197 15.38 -9.80 -16.76
C HIS A 197 15.39 -10.91 -15.72
N PRO A 198 14.52 -10.81 -14.67
CA PRO A 198 14.47 -11.82 -13.61
C PRO A 198 14.07 -13.20 -14.16
N ASP A 199 14.45 -14.25 -13.41
CA ASP A 199 13.98 -15.59 -13.72
C ASP A 199 12.43 -15.63 -13.74
N PRO A 200 11.80 -16.22 -14.78
CA PRO A 200 10.34 -16.26 -14.93
C PRO A 200 9.59 -16.82 -13.72
N ILE A 201 10.20 -17.70 -12.92
CA ILE A 201 9.59 -18.20 -11.67
C ILE A 201 9.25 -17.07 -10.68
N ARG A 202 10.00 -15.95 -10.72
CA ARG A 202 9.80 -14.82 -9.83
C ARG A 202 8.45 -14.13 -10.03
N SER A 203 7.88 -14.21 -11.23
CA SER A 203 6.54 -13.66 -11.52
C SER A 203 5.39 -14.50 -10.93
N LEU A 204 5.67 -15.71 -10.47
CA LEU A 204 4.71 -16.60 -9.81
C LEU A 204 4.76 -16.51 -8.28
N LEU A 205 5.72 -15.76 -7.72
CA LEU A 205 5.91 -15.60 -6.28
C LEU A 205 5.29 -14.27 -5.83
N ASP A 206 4.54 -14.33 -4.75
CA ASP A 206 3.93 -13.15 -4.12
C ASP A 206 4.66 -12.79 -2.83
N PHE A 207 5.07 -11.51 -2.72
CA PHE A 207 5.72 -10.93 -1.56
C PHE A 207 5.06 -9.58 -1.24
N GLY A 208 3.80 -9.63 -0.79
CA GLY A 208 2.96 -8.45 -0.56
C GLY A 208 3.62 -7.38 0.30
N GLY A 209 4.35 -7.75 1.35
CA GLY A 209 5.07 -6.79 2.20
C GLY A 209 6.16 -6.02 1.49
N TYR A 210 6.86 -6.64 0.53
CA TYR A 210 7.81 -5.93 -0.31
C TYR A 210 7.08 -5.01 -1.32
N VAL A 211 6.06 -5.54 -2.01
CA VAL A 211 5.37 -4.82 -3.08
C VAL A 211 4.61 -3.61 -2.54
N GLU A 212 3.76 -3.82 -1.54
CA GLU A 212 2.97 -2.76 -0.91
C GLU A 212 3.83 -1.84 -0.01
N GLY A 213 4.82 -2.44 0.67
CA GLY A 213 5.77 -1.68 1.49
C GLY A 213 6.58 -0.70 0.67
N TRP A 214 7.04 -1.10 -0.53
CA TRP A 214 7.71 -0.19 -1.46
C TRP A 214 6.78 0.94 -1.92
N ALA A 215 5.56 0.60 -2.35
CA ALA A 215 4.61 1.59 -2.82
C ALA A 215 4.22 2.58 -1.70
N THR A 216 4.04 2.08 -0.46
CA THR A 216 3.83 2.93 0.71
C THR A 216 5.06 3.80 1.03
N TYR A 217 6.27 3.25 0.91
CA TYR A 217 7.52 4.03 1.06
C TYR A 217 7.61 5.15 0.01
N ALA A 218 7.23 4.87 -1.23
CA ALA A 218 7.16 5.86 -2.30
C ALA A 218 6.08 6.91 -2.05
N GLU A 219 4.90 6.50 -1.62
CA GLU A 219 3.80 7.37 -1.21
C GLU A 219 4.22 8.32 -0.09
N MET A 220 4.83 7.81 0.98
CA MET A 220 5.34 8.62 2.08
C MET A 220 6.44 9.60 1.63
N GLY A 221 7.26 9.20 0.65
CA GLY A 221 8.26 10.09 0.04
C GLY A 221 7.66 11.19 -0.82
N SER A 222 6.48 10.98 -1.38
CA SER A 222 5.84 11.89 -2.34
C SER A 222 5.42 13.23 -1.72
N TYR A 223 5.17 13.29 -0.41
CA TYR A 223 4.89 14.54 0.29
C TYR A 223 5.98 15.60 0.06
N TYR A 224 7.23 15.17 -0.07
CA TYR A 224 8.37 16.06 -0.35
C TYR A 224 8.51 16.43 -1.85
N LEU A 225 7.69 15.83 -2.72
CA LEU A 225 7.65 16.10 -4.16
C LEU A 225 6.47 17.00 -4.57
N MET A 226 5.56 17.31 -3.63
CA MET A 226 4.39 18.14 -3.91
C MET A 226 4.72 19.59 -4.23
N GLY A 227 5.83 20.13 -3.72
CA GLY A 227 6.18 21.54 -3.77
C GLY A 227 5.83 22.31 -2.48
N LEU A 228 5.55 21.57 -1.42
CA LEU A 228 5.36 22.10 -0.06
C LEU A 228 6.70 22.53 0.58
N SER A 229 6.63 23.33 1.64
CA SER A 229 7.80 23.49 2.51
C SER A 229 8.18 22.15 3.14
N LYS A 230 9.45 22.02 3.56
CA LYS A 230 9.92 20.80 4.23
C LYS A 230 9.10 20.50 5.50
N GLU A 231 8.77 21.52 6.25
CA GLU A 231 7.98 21.44 7.48
C GLU A 231 6.56 20.95 7.20
N GLN A 232 5.88 21.51 6.19
CA GLN A 232 4.55 21.07 5.76
C GLN A 232 4.57 19.59 5.28
N ALA A 233 5.53 19.25 4.44
CA ALA A 233 5.69 17.89 3.93
C ALA A 233 5.96 16.90 5.07
N THR A 234 6.83 17.26 6.03
CA THR A 234 7.13 16.43 7.20
C THR A 234 5.87 16.20 8.03
N LEU A 235 5.12 17.26 8.33
CA LEU A 235 3.92 17.17 9.15
C LEU A 235 2.86 16.24 8.52
N LEU A 236 2.62 16.36 7.21
CA LEU A 236 1.66 15.53 6.50
C LEU A 236 2.12 14.08 6.40
N GLN A 237 3.38 13.86 6.03
CA GLN A 237 3.96 12.52 5.89
C GLN A 237 3.95 11.77 7.24
N LYS A 238 4.36 12.43 8.35
CA LYS A 238 4.36 11.82 9.67
C LYS A 238 2.94 11.50 10.16
N ASN A 239 1.99 12.41 9.92
CA ASN A 239 0.58 12.17 10.22
C ASN A 239 0.03 10.95 9.44
N ALA A 240 0.33 10.83 8.15
CA ALA A 240 -0.10 9.70 7.34
C ALA A 240 0.53 8.38 7.83
N SER A 241 1.83 8.39 8.15
CA SER A 241 2.55 7.24 8.70
C SER A 241 1.92 6.78 10.03
N ILE A 242 1.64 7.70 10.97
CA ILE A 242 1.00 7.36 12.25
C ILE A 242 -0.38 6.74 12.02
N ILE A 243 -1.21 7.33 11.15
CA ILE A 243 -2.55 6.77 10.88
C ILE A 243 -2.44 5.32 10.38
N LEU A 244 -1.55 5.05 9.43
CA LEU A 244 -1.35 3.69 8.90
C LEU A 244 -0.80 2.74 9.98
N ALA A 245 0.09 3.23 10.87
CA ALA A 245 0.58 2.49 12.02
C ALA A 245 -0.54 2.07 12.99
N LEU A 246 -1.51 2.97 13.22
CA LEU A 246 -2.65 2.66 14.08
C LEU A 246 -3.51 1.53 13.51
N TYR A 247 -3.69 1.49 12.19
CA TYR A 247 -4.37 0.37 11.54
C TYR A 247 -3.59 -0.95 11.70
N ALA A 248 -2.27 -0.92 11.56
CA ALA A 248 -1.43 -2.10 11.76
C ALA A 248 -1.47 -2.60 13.22
N LEU A 249 -1.43 -1.71 14.21
CA LEU A 249 -1.59 -2.07 15.63
C LEU A 249 -2.99 -2.60 15.94
N ALA A 250 -4.03 -2.00 15.36
CA ALA A 250 -5.41 -2.48 15.54
C ALA A 250 -5.61 -3.87 14.93
N ASP A 251 -4.99 -4.17 13.77
CA ASP A 251 -5.01 -5.50 13.15
C ASP A 251 -4.43 -6.56 14.10
N ILE A 252 -3.26 -6.29 14.69
CA ILE A 252 -2.66 -7.16 15.69
C ILE A 252 -3.55 -7.23 16.95
N GLY A 253 -4.05 -6.11 17.43
CA GLY A 253 -4.91 -6.03 18.60
C GLY A 253 -6.15 -6.90 18.46
N ILE A 254 -6.85 -6.82 17.33
CA ILE A 254 -8.10 -7.57 17.06
C ILE A 254 -7.80 -9.06 16.90
N HIS A 255 -6.82 -9.42 16.08
CA HIS A 255 -6.60 -10.80 15.67
C HIS A 255 -5.69 -11.61 16.59
N TYR A 256 -4.78 -10.94 17.29
CA TYR A 256 -3.78 -11.60 18.15
C TYR A 256 -4.02 -11.35 19.64
N ASP A 257 -4.33 -10.09 20.03
CA ASP A 257 -4.57 -9.72 21.43
C ASP A 257 -6.05 -9.87 21.85
N GLY A 258 -6.97 -9.97 20.89
CA GLY A 258 -8.40 -10.24 21.13
C GLY A 258 -9.23 -9.02 21.46
N TRP A 259 -8.85 -7.86 20.91
CA TRP A 259 -9.61 -6.62 21.11
C TRP A 259 -11.04 -6.72 20.58
N SER A 260 -11.97 -6.21 21.40
CA SER A 260 -13.33 -5.91 21.01
C SER A 260 -13.41 -4.58 20.22
N VAL A 261 -14.60 -4.22 19.74
CA VAL A 261 -14.83 -2.90 19.13
C VAL A 261 -14.59 -1.79 20.16
N GLU A 262 -14.99 -1.99 21.43
CA GLU A 262 -14.79 -1.03 22.52
C GLU A 262 -13.31 -0.83 22.86
N ASP A 263 -12.51 -1.92 22.86
CA ASP A 263 -11.05 -1.84 23.03
C ASP A 263 -10.41 -1.05 21.88
N THR A 264 -10.88 -1.30 20.66
CA THR A 264 -10.42 -0.60 19.46
C THR A 264 -10.79 0.88 19.51
N GLU A 265 -12.01 1.24 19.92
CA GLU A 265 -12.43 2.62 20.16
C GLU A 265 -11.53 3.31 21.21
N ALA A 266 -11.27 2.62 22.34
CA ALA A 266 -10.41 3.15 23.38
C ALA A 266 -8.97 3.39 22.89
N PHE A 267 -8.44 2.47 22.06
CA PHE A 267 -7.13 2.61 21.44
C PHE A 267 -7.06 3.84 20.51
N PHE A 268 -7.97 3.97 19.54
CA PHE A 268 -7.98 5.09 18.62
C PHE A 268 -8.21 6.45 19.30
N LYS A 269 -9.01 6.48 20.39
CA LYS A 269 -9.25 7.67 21.20
C LYS A 269 -7.97 8.23 21.81
N ASN A 270 -7.00 7.40 22.18
CA ASN A 270 -5.70 7.87 22.72
C ASN A 270 -4.91 8.69 21.69
N TYR A 271 -5.23 8.58 20.41
CA TYR A 271 -4.63 9.33 19.31
C TYR A 271 -5.57 10.43 18.75
N GLY A 272 -6.63 10.77 19.50
CA GLY A 272 -7.57 11.84 19.13
C GLY A 272 -8.63 11.44 18.11
N ILE A 273 -8.74 10.17 17.70
CA ILE A 273 -9.77 9.65 16.80
C ILE A 273 -10.95 9.18 17.67
N THR A 274 -12.03 9.99 17.69
CA THR A 274 -13.16 9.81 18.61
C THR A 274 -14.47 9.45 17.93
N ASP A 275 -14.51 9.40 16.59
CA ASP A 275 -15.69 9.03 15.82
C ASP A 275 -15.88 7.50 15.91
N LYS A 276 -16.88 7.10 16.70
CA LYS A 276 -17.17 5.67 16.97
C LYS A 276 -17.69 4.92 15.75
N ASP A 277 -18.46 5.59 14.90
CA ASP A 277 -18.98 4.95 13.70
C ASP A 277 -17.84 4.66 12.71
N ALA A 278 -16.96 5.61 12.52
CA ALA A 278 -15.75 5.43 11.71
C ALA A 278 -14.84 4.32 12.27
N VAL A 279 -14.60 4.27 13.58
CA VAL A 279 -13.80 3.22 14.21
C VAL A 279 -14.49 1.85 14.10
N GLY A 280 -15.83 1.80 14.23
CA GLY A 280 -16.62 0.58 14.04
C GLY A 280 -16.48 0.01 12.61
N GLU A 281 -16.46 0.87 11.60
CA GLU A 281 -16.22 0.44 10.21
C GLU A 281 -14.77 -0.04 10.00
N ILE A 282 -13.79 0.65 10.60
CA ILE A 282 -12.38 0.20 10.59
C ILE A 282 -12.26 -1.19 11.24
N TYR A 283 -12.91 -1.41 12.38
CA TYR A 283 -12.92 -2.72 13.07
C TYR A 283 -13.44 -3.83 12.15
N LYS A 284 -14.59 -3.60 11.47
CA LYS A 284 -15.18 -4.58 10.54
C LYS A 284 -14.27 -4.87 9.35
N LEU A 285 -13.64 -3.85 8.77
CA LEU A 285 -12.71 -4.01 7.65
C LEU A 285 -11.51 -4.86 8.07
N ILE A 286 -10.92 -4.56 9.22
CA ILE A 286 -9.79 -5.33 9.77
C ILE A 286 -10.22 -6.76 10.07
N LEU A 287 -11.38 -6.93 10.73
CA LEU A 287 -11.91 -8.25 11.08
C LEU A 287 -12.09 -9.16 9.85
N GLY A 288 -12.51 -8.58 8.71
CA GLY A 288 -12.71 -9.29 7.45
C GLY A 288 -11.41 -9.60 6.68
N SER A 289 -10.29 -8.98 7.05
CA SER A 289 -9.03 -9.08 6.28
C SER A 289 -7.80 -9.11 7.20
N PRO A 290 -7.58 -10.22 7.95
CA PRO A 290 -6.46 -10.34 8.88
C PRO A 290 -5.10 -10.14 8.23
N ALA A 291 -4.21 -9.39 8.91
CA ALA A 291 -2.87 -9.04 8.48
C ALA A 291 -2.78 -8.20 7.18
N ASN A 292 -3.91 -7.70 6.67
CA ASN A 292 -3.90 -6.91 5.44
C ASN A 292 -3.16 -5.59 5.60
N TYR A 293 -3.40 -4.85 6.69
CA TYR A 293 -2.73 -3.56 6.92
C TYR A 293 -1.26 -3.72 7.28
N LEU A 294 -0.84 -4.89 7.75
CA LEU A 294 0.56 -5.15 8.07
C LEU A 294 1.45 -5.10 6.83
N LYS A 295 1.01 -5.62 5.67
CA LYS A 295 1.84 -5.62 4.46
C LYS A 295 2.23 -4.19 4.03
N TYR A 296 1.33 -3.23 4.18
CA TYR A 296 1.58 -1.81 3.87
C TYR A 296 2.54 -1.19 4.88
N TYR A 297 2.15 -1.20 6.16
CA TYR A 297 2.90 -0.46 7.17
C TYR A 297 4.21 -1.12 7.54
N ILE A 298 4.20 -2.42 7.85
CA ILE A 298 5.42 -3.14 8.21
C ILE A 298 6.37 -3.18 7.02
N GLY A 299 5.87 -3.43 5.82
CA GLY A 299 6.68 -3.37 4.60
C GLY A 299 7.37 -2.01 4.43
N TYR A 300 6.63 -0.91 4.64
CA TYR A 300 7.20 0.44 4.65
C TYR A 300 8.31 0.61 5.70
N VAL A 301 8.06 0.19 6.94
CA VAL A 301 9.04 0.33 8.02
C VAL A 301 10.27 -0.56 7.80
N GLU A 302 10.11 -1.76 7.24
CA GLU A 302 11.27 -2.60 6.88
C GLU A 302 12.14 -1.92 5.80
N PHE A 303 11.57 -1.22 4.82
CA PHE A 303 12.36 -0.41 3.90
C PHE A 303 13.08 0.75 4.61
N LEU A 304 12.48 1.36 5.64
CA LEU A 304 13.16 2.36 6.47
C LEU A 304 14.32 1.74 7.25
N GLU A 305 14.15 0.57 7.84
CA GLU A 305 15.20 -0.15 8.56
C GLU A 305 16.36 -0.53 7.62
N LEU A 306 16.09 -1.10 6.44
CA LEU A 306 17.11 -1.36 5.42
C LEU A 306 17.86 -0.09 5.01
N LYS A 307 17.15 1.03 4.85
CA LYS A 307 17.77 2.31 4.53
C LYS A 307 18.64 2.83 5.67
N LYS A 308 18.20 2.70 6.94
CA LYS A 308 19.03 3.04 8.11
C LYS A 308 20.35 2.24 8.09
N MET A 309 20.26 0.93 7.88
CA MET A 309 21.46 0.07 7.78
C MET A 309 22.39 0.51 6.64
N TRP A 310 21.82 0.85 5.48
CA TRP A 310 22.61 1.36 4.34
C TRP A 310 23.29 2.70 4.64
N VAL A 311 22.60 3.60 5.33
CA VAL A 311 23.15 4.90 5.79
C VAL A 311 24.29 4.69 6.78
N ASP A 312 24.11 3.80 7.74
CA ASP A 312 25.11 3.50 8.77
C ASP A 312 26.39 2.91 8.17
N GLU A 313 26.27 2.00 7.19
CA GLU A 313 27.40 1.39 6.50
C GLU A 313 28.13 2.37 5.56
N LYS A 314 27.39 3.17 4.77
CA LYS A 314 27.98 4.10 3.80
C LYS A 314 28.43 5.42 4.42
N GLY A 315 27.87 5.80 5.55
CA GLY A 315 28.17 7.05 6.24
C GLY A 315 28.06 8.27 5.32
N LYS A 316 29.16 9.03 5.19
CA LYS A 316 29.21 10.23 4.33
C LYS A 316 29.12 9.94 2.82
N ASP A 317 29.35 8.71 2.40
CA ASP A 317 29.27 8.29 1.01
C ASP A 317 27.88 7.75 0.64
N PHE A 318 26.89 7.91 1.54
CA PHE A 318 25.51 7.50 1.30
C PHE A 318 24.89 8.25 0.11
N LEU A 319 24.38 7.48 -0.86
CA LEU A 319 23.58 7.97 -1.96
C LEU A 319 22.23 7.23 -1.98
N GLN A 320 21.16 7.99 -1.78
CA GLN A 320 19.80 7.43 -1.75
C GLN A 320 19.45 6.65 -3.03
N LYS A 321 19.94 7.12 -4.17
CA LYS A 321 19.75 6.49 -5.48
C LYS A 321 20.39 5.11 -5.57
N GLU A 322 21.53 4.89 -4.93
CA GLU A 322 22.19 3.59 -4.88
C GLU A 322 21.40 2.59 -4.03
N PHE A 323 20.94 3.03 -2.85
CA PHE A 323 20.05 2.22 -2.02
C PHE A 323 18.80 1.78 -2.79
N HIS A 324 18.09 2.73 -3.42
CA HIS A 324 16.92 2.40 -4.20
C HIS A 324 17.22 1.48 -5.39
N SER A 325 18.36 1.69 -6.06
CA SER A 325 18.80 0.79 -7.15
C SER A 325 19.06 -0.63 -6.66
N ALA A 326 19.70 -0.77 -5.50
CA ALA A 326 20.02 -2.08 -4.93
C ALA A 326 18.74 -2.86 -4.61
N VAL A 327 17.83 -2.28 -3.84
CA VAL A 327 16.59 -2.97 -3.44
C VAL A 327 15.70 -3.29 -4.65
N LEU A 328 15.55 -2.38 -5.59
CA LEU A 328 14.73 -2.59 -6.80
C LEU A 328 15.28 -3.68 -7.72
N LYS A 329 16.61 -3.82 -7.83
CA LYS A 329 17.24 -4.89 -8.62
C LYS A 329 17.04 -6.27 -8.01
N ILE A 330 17.01 -6.37 -6.68
CA ILE A 330 16.68 -7.61 -5.98
C ILE A 330 15.22 -7.98 -6.29
N GLY A 331 14.33 -6.99 -6.30
CA GLY A 331 12.90 -7.18 -6.57
C GLY A 331 12.16 -7.86 -5.42
N PRO A 332 10.88 -8.18 -5.60
CA PRO A 332 10.02 -8.73 -4.54
C PRO A 332 10.60 -9.99 -3.90
N ALA A 333 10.88 -9.93 -2.60
CA ALA A 333 11.42 -11.01 -1.79
C ALA A 333 11.12 -10.76 -0.30
N PRO A 334 11.24 -11.76 0.59
CA PRO A 334 11.27 -11.55 2.03
C PRO A 334 12.39 -10.58 2.43
N PHE A 335 12.16 -9.74 3.44
CA PHE A 335 13.12 -8.68 3.80
C PHE A 335 14.48 -9.21 4.24
N GLU A 336 14.55 -10.39 4.86
CA GLU A 336 15.83 -11.04 5.17
C GLU A 336 16.68 -11.34 3.93
N ILE A 337 16.02 -11.71 2.82
CA ILE A 337 16.69 -11.93 1.53
C ILE A 337 17.14 -10.60 0.92
N VAL A 338 16.30 -9.56 1.02
CA VAL A 338 16.67 -8.21 0.55
C VAL A 338 17.90 -7.71 1.32
N GLU A 339 17.90 -7.84 2.64
CA GLU A 339 19.02 -7.49 3.53
C GLU A 339 20.32 -8.20 3.12
N ASP A 340 20.28 -9.53 2.92
CA ASP A 340 21.43 -10.34 2.58
C ASP A 340 22.03 -9.99 1.20
N TYR A 341 21.19 -9.58 0.27
CA TYR A 341 21.59 -9.36 -1.12
C TYR A 341 21.89 -7.90 -1.47
N MET A 342 21.34 -6.93 -0.74
CA MET A 342 21.55 -5.50 -1.08
C MET A 342 23.01 -5.08 -1.05
N TRP A 343 23.85 -5.75 -0.29
CA TRP A 343 25.30 -5.47 -0.19
C TRP A 343 26.11 -6.04 -1.36
N LYS A 344 25.50 -6.86 -2.21
CA LYS A 344 26.12 -7.52 -3.37
C LYS A 344 25.77 -6.85 -4.70
N MET A 345 24.95 -5.78 -4.64
CA MET A 345 24.44 -5.06 -5.83
C MET A 345 25.35 -3.90 -6.26
#